data_f92582b91cb96a9a206b696a96ee9929
#
_entry.id   f92582b91cb96a9a206b696a96ee9929
#
_cell.length_a   1.000
_cell.length_b   1.000
_cell.length_c   1.000
_cell.angle_alpha   90.00
_cell.angle_beta   90.00
_cell.angle_gamma   90.00
#
_symmetry.space_group_name_H-M   'P 1'
#
loop_
_entity.id
_entity.type
_entity.pdbx_description
1 polymer ?
#
loop_
_entity_poly.entity_id
_entity_poly.type
_entity_poly.pdbx_seq_one_letter_code
_entity_poly.pdbx_strand_id
1 'polypeptide(L)'
;MILYVKGNLFESPAQTLVNTVNTVGVMGKGVALEFKHLFPKMYQEYRDLCDQNRFQVGKLWLYKSPQKWVLNFPTKQHWRAPSRVEYIEAGLQKFTQIYSDWGIHSIALPPLGCGNGQLDFEAEVQPLMEHYLKPLPIDVFIYPERKSAFVEHLNTDRMKAWLRSDPASLPFLEVWDDLSNLLEKKHEFTTIAMNKSFTVQMIQEPKGIEIIVSGQTYNIHYETLLSFWQQLRMHGFSMQRIVPGLDKELSYLIPVFAELPYVTPVHIAEGYKMLHKSAVTGLQILPAAFSHKASMQLSLFPVE
;
A
#
# COMPACT_ATOMS: atom_id res chain seq x y z
N MET A 1 -10.04 -18.70 26.56
CA MET A 1 -10.18 -17.70 27.68
C MET A 1 -9.84 -16.32 27.15
N ILE A 2 -10.54 -15.24 27.57
CA ILE A 2 -10.14 -13.85 27.22
C ILE A 2 -9.40 -13.23 28.40
N LEU A 3 -8.22 -12.64 28.12
CA LEU A 3 -7.42 -11.89 29.08
C LEU A 3 -7.15 -10.47 28.52
N TYR A 4 -7.41 -9.46 29.32
CA TYR A 4 -7.03 -8.08 29.01
C TYR A 4 -5.65 -7.80 29.59
N VAL A 5 -4.74 -7.32 28.74
CA VAL A 5 -3.33 -7.13 29.09
C VAL A 5 -2.94 -5.67 28.92
N LYS A 6 -2.34 -5.10 29.95
CA LYS A 6 -1.67 -3.80 29.87
C LYS A 6 -0.20 -4.01 29.53
N GLY A 7 0.18 -3.71 28.29
CA GLY A 7 1.55 -3.93 27.81
C GLY A 7 1.69 -3.80 26.30
N ASN A 8 2.79 -4.33 25.79
CA ASN A 8 3.13 -4.29 24.37
C ASN A 8 2.58 -5.53 23.65
N LEU A 9 1.74 -5.32 22.63
CA LEU A 9 1.20 -6.38 21.77
C LEU A 9 2.28 -7.30 21.19
N PHE A 10 3.43 -6.75 20.79
CA PHE A 10 4.52 -7.49 20.16
C PHE A 10 5.29 -8.42 21.14
N GLU A 11 5.13 -8.20 22.43
CA GLU A 11 5.68 -9.04 23.51
C GLU A 11 4.69 -10.12 23.98
N SER A 12 3.51 -10.19 23.35
CA SER A 12 2.51 -11.20 23.71
C SER A 12 3.04 -12.62 23.57
N PRO A 13 2.69 -13.53 24.52
CA PRO A 13 3.01 -14.95 24.38
C PRO A 13 2.19 -15.66 23.30
N ALA A 14 1.14 -15.03 22.75
CA ALA A 14 0.29 -15.64 21.74
C ALA A 14 1.04 -16.08 20.49
N GLN A 15 0.60 -17.18 19.88
CA GLN A 15 1.10 -17.66 18.59
C GLN A 15 0.88 -16.61 17.47
N THR A 16 -0.30 -16.02 17.45
CA THR A 16 -0.75 -15.11 16.39
C THR A 16 -0.97 -13.70 16.93
N LEU A 17 -0.40 -12.71 16.26
CA LEU A 17 -0.64 -11.29 16.53
C LEU A 17 -1.57 -10.70 15.47
N VAL A 18 -2.52 -9.87 15.86
CA VAL A 18 -3.44 -9.20 14.93
C VAL A 18 -2.89 -7.84 14.51
N ASN A 19 -2.74 -7.68 13.21
CA ASN A 19 -2.38 -6.44 12.56
C ASN A 19 -3.64 -5.78 11.96
N THR A 20 -4.02 -4.63 12.48
CA THR A 20 -5.16 -3.86 11.96
C THR A 20 -4.76 -3.04 10.75
N VAL A 21 -5.38 -3.30 9.60
CA VAL A 21 -4.96 -2.75 8.30
C VAL A 21 -6.12 -2.15 7.51
N ASN A 22 -5.82 -1.50 6.40
CA ASN A 22 -6.79 -1.10 5.36
C ASN A 22 -6.73 -2.06 4.16
N THR A 23 -7.53 -1.80 3.11
CA THR A 23 -7.55 -2.66 1.91
C THR A 23 -6.82 -2.05 0.71
N VAL A 24 -6.07 -0.95 0.93
CA VAL A 24 -5.33 -0.24 -0.14
C VAL A 24 -3.81 -0.30 0.00
N GLY A 25 -3.29 -1.19 0.83
CA GLY A 25 -1.86 -1.48 0.90
C GLY A 25 -1.03 -0.48 1.72
N VAL A 26 -1.65 0.35 2.57
CA VAL A 26 -0.95 1.36 3.36
C VAL A 26 -0.78 0.90 4.81
N MET A 27 0.46 0.77 5.27
CA MET A 27 0.83 0.59 6.68
C MET A 27 1.65 1.81 7.13
N GLY A 28 0.95 2.94 7.31
CA GLY A 28 1.56 4.25 7.49
C GLY A 28 1.80 4.65 8.93
N LYS A 29 1.07 4.08 9.88
CA LYS A 29 1.12 4.47 11.28
C LYS A 29 0.60 3.43 12.27
N GLY A 30 0.79 3.73 13.55
CA GLY A 30 0.33 2.89 14.65
C GLY A 30 0.87 1.47 14.56
N VAL A 31 0.09 0.52 15.02
CA VAL A 31 0.45 -0.90 15.06
C VAL A 31 0.84 -1.44 13.68
N ALA A 32 0.17 -0.99 12.61
CA ALA A 32 0.48 -1.46 11.26
C ALA A 32 1.88 -1.05 10.79
N LEU A 33 2.35 0.16 11.14
CA LEU A 33 3.72 0.59 10.81
C LEU A 33 4.77 -0.25 11.55
N GLU A 34 4.53 -0.60 12.80
CA GLU A 34 5.42 -1.49 13.55
C GLU A 34 5.48 -2.89 12.89
N PHE A 35 4.34 -3.44 12.48
CA PHE A 35 4.30 -4.69 11.70
C PHE A 35 5.05 -4.60 10.36
N LYS A 36 4.94 -3.48 9.64
CA LYS A 36 5.73 -3.24 8.41
C LYS A 36 7.23 -3.35 8.67
N HIS A 37 7.72 -2.77 9.76
CA HIS A 37 9.14 -2.81 10.11
C HIS A 37 9.60 -4.20 10.57
N LEU A 38 8.81 -4.89 11.37
CA LEU A 38 9.15 -6.21 11.90
C LEU A 38 8.99 -7.33 10.86
N PHE A 39 8.05 -7.18 9.92
CA PHE A 39 7.71 -8.19 8.91
C PHE A 39 7.69 -7.60 7.49
N PRO A 40 8.83 -7.16 6.94
CA PRO A 40 8.88 -6.47 5.64
C PRO A 40 8.38 -7.34 4.47
N LYS A 41 8.60 -8.66 4.50
CA LYS A 41 8.08 -9.58 3.48
C LYS A 41 6.55 -9.67 3.54
N MET A 42 5.98 -9.77 4.74
CA MET A 42 4.53 -9.73 4.95
C MET A 42 3.93 -8.46 4.37
N TYR A 43 4.58 -7.31 4.58
CA TYR A 43 4.11 -6.04 4.03
C TYR A 43 4.11 -6.02 2.49
N GLN A 44 5.12 -6.58 1.84
CA GLN A 44 5.17 -6.70 0.38
C GLN A 44 4.00 -7.54 -0.15
N GLU A 45 3.79 -8.74 0.41
CA GLU A 45 2.71 -9.64 0.02
C GLU A 45 1.32 -9.02 0.27
N TYR A 46 1.12 -8.35 1.43
CA TYR A 46 -0.11 -7.63 1.74
C TYR A 46 -0.41 -6.55 0.71
N ARG A 47 0.59 -5.76 0.35
CA ARG A 47 0.44 -4.70 -0.66
C ARG A 47 0.05 -5.27 -2.01
N ASP A 48 0.69 -6.37 -2.44
CA ASP A 48 0.38 -7.03 -3.70
C ASP A 48 -1.05 -7.59 -3.73
N LEU A 49 -1.54 -8.12 -2.60
CA LEU A 49 -2.94 -8.54 -2.45
C LEU A 49 -3.92 -7.36 -2.57
N CYS A 50 -3.58 -6.21 -1.99
CA CYS A 50 -4.38 -4.99 -2.10
C CYS A 50 -4.37 -4.43 -3.53
N ASP A 51 -3.22 -4.33 -4.16
CA ASP A 51 -3.05 -3.87 -5.54
C ASP A 51 -3.88 -4.71 -6.52
N GLN A 52 -3.96 -6.03 -6.28
CA GLN A 52 -4.76 -6.97 -7.06
C GLN A 52 -6.26 -6.99 -6.66
N ASN A 53 -6.69 -6.13 -5.76
CA ASN A 53 -8.05 -6.09 -5.21
C ASN A 53 -8.53 -7.44 -4.62
N ARG A 54 -7.59 -8.25 -4.13
CA ARG A 54 -7.86 -9.59 -3.55
C ARG A 54 -8.10 -9.54 -2.04
N PHE A 55 -7.74 -8.44 -1.38
CA PHE A 55 -7.88 -8.23 0.05
C PHE A 55 -8.93 -7.16 0.34
N GLN A 56 -10.00 -7.52 1.03
CA GLN A 56 -11.17 -6.69 1.28
C GLN A 56 -11.64 -6.83 2.73
N VAL A 57 -12.49 -5.91 3.19
CA VAL A 57 -13.17 -6.03 4.49
C VAL A 57 -13.90 -7.37 4.60
N GLY A 58 -13.83 -7.99 5.77
CA GLY A 58 -14.36 -9.34 6.01
C GLY A 58 -13.50 -10.49 5.50
N LYS A 59 -12.43 -10.22 4.71
CA LYS A 59 -11.41 -11.20 4.36
C LYS A 59 -10.21 -11.04 5.28
N LEU A 60 -9.82 -12.14 5.91
CA LEU A 60 -8.61 -12.20 6.73
C LEU A 60 -7.46 -12.83 5.95
N TRP A 61 -6.24 -12.42 6.25
CA TRP A 61 -5.06 -13.01 5.65
C TRP A 61 -3.99 -13.30 6.71
N LEU A 62 -3.61 -14.58 6.82
CA LEU A 62 -2.63 -15.06 7.79
C LEU A 62 -1.25 -15.21 7.15
N TYR A 63 -0.29 -14.45 7.66
CA TYR A 63 1.12 -14.59 7.33
C TYR A 63 1.82 -15.43 8.41
N LYS A 64 2.41 -16.56 8.03
CA LYS A 64 3.11 -17.46 8.96
C LYS A 64 4.61 -17.21 8.88
N SER A 65 5.20 -16.65 9.94
CA SER A 65 6.66 -16.58 10.09
C SER A 65 7.16 -17.56 11.15
N PRO A 66 8.45 -17.90 11.17
CA PRO A 66 9.01 -18.81 12.17
C PRO A 66 8.85 -18.34 13.63
N GLN A 67 8.84 -17.02 13.86
CA GLN A 67 8.78 -16.45 15.21
C GLN A 67 7.34 -16.23 15.68
N LYS A 68 6.51 -15.60 14.84
CA LYS A 68 5.13 -15.23 15.15
C LYS A 68 4.28 -15.24 13.88
N TRP A 69 3.03 -15.68 14.00
CA TRP A 69 2.07 -15.52 12.92
C TRP A 69 1.43 -14.13 13.00
N VAL A 70 1.11 -13.56 11.85
CA VAL A 70 0.46 -12.24 11.76
C VAL A 70 -0.87 -12.38 11.02
N LEU A 71 -1.96 -12.13 11.72
CA LEU A 71 -3.29 -12.07 11.13
C LEU A 71 -3.59 -10.63 10.70
N ASN A 72 -3.56 -10.39 9.40
CA ASN A 72 -3.94 -9.10 8.83
C ASN A 72 -5.47 -8.99 8.81
N PHE A 73 -5.98 -8.04 9.59
CA PHE A 73 -7.41 -7.83 9.84
C PHE A 73 -7.81 -6.45 9.29
N PRO A 74 -8.57 -6.37 8.18
CA PRO A 74 -8.97 -5.10 7.60
C PRO A 74 -10.07 -4.44 8.42
N THR A 75 -9.70 -3.34 9.07
CA THR A 75 -10.61 -2.49 9.87
C THR A 75 -11.07 -1.26 9.10
N LYS A 76 -10.49 -1.02 7.92
CA LYS A 76 -10.80 0.11 7.02
C LYS A 76 -10.77 -0.34 5.57
N GLN A 77 -11.58 0.27 4.72
CA GLN A 77 -11.41 0.15 3.27
C GLN A 77 -10.25 1.01 2.77
N HIS A 78 -10.14 2.23 3.26
CA HIS A 78 -9.12 3.19 2.86
C HIS A 78 -8.53 3.89 4.08
N TRP A 79 -7.23 4.22 4.08
CA TRP A 79 -6.61 4.96 5.19
C TRP A 79 -7.22 6.37 5.37
N ARG A 80 -7.80 6.96 4.30
CA ARG A 80 -8.50 8.27 4.30
C ARG A 80 -9.88 8.22 4.98
N ALA A 81 -10.36 7.05 5.39
CA ALA A 81 -11.67 6.88 6.00
C ALA A 81 -11.56 6.34 7.45
N PRO A 82 -12.54 6.61 8.32
CA PRO A 82 -12.63 5.95 9.63
C PRO A 82 -12.92 4.46 9.48
N SER A 83 -12.75 3.72 10.58
CA SER A 83 -13.27 2.35 10.71
C SER A 83 -14.79 2.37 10.88
N ARG A 84 -15.41 1.20 10.67
CA ARG A 84 -16.83 0.99 10.93
C ARG A 84 -17.01 -0.27 11.75
N VAL A 85 -18.02 -0.29 12.61
CA VAL A 85 -18.33 -1.42 13.48
C VAL A 85 -18.59 -2.68 12.64
N GLU A 86 -19.30 -2.53 11.52
CA GLU A 86 -19.63 -3.63 10.60
C GLU A 86 -18.37 -4.29 10.00
N TYR A 87 -17.26 -3.52 9.84
CA TYR A 87 -16.01 -4.08 9.35
C TYR A 87 -15.32 -4.95 10.41
N ILE A 88 -15.42 -4.55 11.67
CA ILE A 88 -14.92 -5.32 12.80
C ILE A 88 -15.72 -6.60 12.95
N GLU A 89 -17.05 -6.50 12.92
CA GLU A 89 -17.94 -7.61 13.05
C GLU A 89 -17.72 -8.65 11.93
N ALA A 90 -17.69 -8.21 10.67
CA ALA A 90 -17.42 -9.09 9.52
C ALA A 90 -16.09 -9.84 9.65
N GLY A 91 -15.05 -9.17 10.14
CA GLY A 91 -13.74 -9.80 10.36
C GLY A 91 -13.77 -10.79 11.52
N LEU A 92 -14.42 -10.48 12.64
CA LEU A 92 -14.57 -11.39 13.79
C LEU A 92 -15.39 -12.61 13.42
N GLN A 93 -16.52 -12.43 12.71
CA GLN A 93 -17.34 -13.50 12.20
C GLN A 93 -16.53 -14.42 11.28
N LYS A 94 -15.74 -13.84 10.36
CA LYS A 94 -14.85 -14.64 9.51
C LYS A 94 -13.82 -15.41 10.31
N PHE A 95 -13.22 -14.78 11.34
CA PHE A 95 -12.24 -15.42 12.21
C PHE A 95 -12.80 -16.67 12.89
N THR A 96 -14.02 -16.61 13.43
CA THR A 96 -14.66 -17.77 14.08
C THR A 96 -14.86 -18.97 13.15
N GLN A 97 -14.95 -18.73 11.84
CA GLN A 97 -15.12 -19.78 10.83
C GLN A 97 -13.81 -20.47 10.44
N ILE A 98 -12.67 -19.77 10.55
CA ILE A 98 -11.42 -20.22 9.92
C ILE A 98 -10.25 -20.46 10.87
N TYR A 99 -10.30 -19.98 12.13
CA TYR A 99 -9.16 -20.06 13.06
C TYR A 99 -8.66 -21.49 13.29
N SER A 100 -9.59 -22.45 13.38
CA SER A 100 -9.29 -23.87 13.59
C SER A 100 -8.58 -24.49 12.39
N ASP A 101 -9.07 -24.24 11.18
CA ASP A 101 -8.48 -24.74 9.93
C ASP A 101 -7.08 -24.18 9.71
N TRP A 102 -6.84 -22.96 10.18
CA TRP A 102 -5.53 -22.33 10.12
C TRP A 102 -4.57 -22.77 11.21
N GLY A 103 -5.07 -23.50 12.23
CA GLY A 103 -4.29 -23.99 13.36
C GLY A 103 -3.95 -22.90 14.38
N ILE A 104 -4.82 -21.89 14.53
CA ILE A 104 -4.64 -20.81 15.52
C ILE A 104 -5.16 -21.33 16.87
N HIS A 105 -4.26 -21.43 17.85
CA HIS A 105 -4.59 -21.85 19.22
C HIS A 105 -4.46 -20.73 20.26
N SER A 106 -3.81 -19.63 19.91
CA SER A 106 -3.75 -18.41 20.74
C SER A 106 -3.56 -17.16 19.88
N ILE A 107 -4.22 -16.06 20.28
CA ILE A 107 -4.25 -14.83 19.49
C ILE A 107 -4.15 -13.59 20.40
N ALA A 108 -3.38 -12.60 19.96
CA ALA A 108 -3.31 -11.30 20.61
C ALA A 108 -3.85 -10.20 19.70
N LEU A 109 -4.75 -9.39 20.23
CA LEU A 109 -5.47 -8.37 19.48
C LEU A 109 -5.23 -6.97 20.08
N PRO A 110 -4.97 -5.96 19.23
CA PRO A 110 -5.11 -4.56 19.63
C PRO A 110 -6.60 -4.17 19.71
N PRO A 111 -6.95 -2.95 20.16
CA PRO A 111 -8.33 -2.45 20.11
C PRO A 111 -8.72 -2.20 18.64
N LEU A 112 -9.44 -3.16 18.05
CA LEU A 112 -9.75 -3.22 16.62
C LEU A 112 -10.48 -1.94 16.15
N GLY A 113 -9.87 -1.19 15.21
CA GLY A 113 -10.48 0.02 14.67
C GLY A 113 -10.54 1.23 15.62
N CYS A 114 -10.05 1.12 16.85
CA CYS A 114 -10.20 2.18 17.87
C CYS A 114 -9.06 3.23 17.86
N GLY A 115 -7.93 2.94 17.27
CA GLY A 115 -6.82 3.91 17.11
C GLY A 115 -7.12 4.93 16.01
N ASN A 116 -6.44 4.78 14.88
CA ASN A 116 -6.66 5.59 13.68
C ASN A 116 -8.08 5.44 13.08
N GLY A 117 -8.85 4.45 13.50
CA GLY A 117 -10.21 4.18 13.03
C GLY A 117 -11.30 4.92 13.79
N GLN A 118 -11.01 5.44 14.99
CA GLN A 118 -11.88 6.27 15.83
C GLN A 118 -13.13 5.56 16.42
N LEU A 119 -13.21 4.24 16.37
CA LEU A 119 -14.26 3.51 17.11
C LEU A 119 -14.02 3.63 18.62
N ASP A 120 -15.10 3.60 19.39
CA ASP A 120 -15.06 3.50 20.85
C ASP A 120 -14.82 2.04 21.26
N PHE A 121 -13.76 1.83 22.06
CA PHE A 121 -13.42 0.47 22.46
C PHE A 121 -14.47 -0.14 23.38
N GLU A 122 -14.85 0.58 24.45
CA GLU A 122 -15.74 0.06 25.49
C GLU A 122 -17.19 -0.04 25.01
N ALA A 123 -17.64 0.98 24.26
CA ALA A 123 -19.02 1.04 23.83
C ALA A 123 -19.32 0.20 22.58
N GLU A 124 -18.37 0.07 21.65
CA GLU A 124 -18.64 -0.52 20.33
C GLU A 124 -17.86 -1.83 20.11
N VAL A 125 -16.55 -1.86 20.39
CA VAL A 125 -15.67 -2.92 19.92
C VAL A 125 -15.50 -4.05 20.94
N GLN A 126 -15.37 -3.73 22.22
CA GLN A 126 -15.23 -4.73 23.28
C GLN A 126 -16.42 -5.71 23.31
N PRO A 127 -17.70 -5.28 23.26
CA PRO A 127 -18.83 -6.21 23.25
C PRO A 127 -18.79 -7.18 22.05
N LEU A 128 -18.39 -6.71 20.88
CA LEU A 128 -18.23 -7.57 19.70
C LEU A 128 -17.10 -8.56 19.88
N MET A 129 -15.93 -8.11 20.34
CA MET A 129 -14.80 -9.02 20.58
C MET A 129 -15.16 -10.09 21.60
N GLU A 130 -15.83 -9.74 22.69
CA GLU A 130 -16.30 -10.72 23.69
C GLU A 130 -17.34 -11.67 23.12
N HIS A 131 -18.32 -11.19 22.36
CA HIS A 131 -19.34 -12.00 21.74
C HIS A 131 -18.75 -13.08 20.83
N TYR A 132 -17.83 -12.72 19.93
CA TYR A 132 -17.27 -13.66 18.96
C TYR A 132 -16.13 -14.51 19.48
N LEU A 133 -15.30 -13.98 20.40
CA LEU A 133 -14.08 -14.67 20.82
C LEU A 133 -14.23 -15.50 22.11
N LYS A 134 -15.15 -15.13 23.02
CA LYS A 134 -15.35 -15.83 24.28
C LYS A 134 -15.78 -17.30 24.13
N PRO A 135 -16.62 -17.67 23.14
CA PRO A 135 -16.99 -19.07 22.91
C PRO A 135 -15.86 -19.95 22.37
N LEU A 136 -14.77 -19.37 21.85
CA LEU A 136 -13.72 -20.11 21.18
C LEU A 136 -12.80 -20.82 22.19
N PRO A 137 -12.41 -22.09 21.94
CA PRO A 137 -11.53 -22.87 22.80
C PRO A 137 -10.03 -22.50 22.58
N ILE A 138 -9.72 -21.21 22.52
CA ILE A 138 -8.37 -20.67 22.33
C ILE A 138 -8.05 -19.62 23.37
N ASP A 139 -6.79 -19.31 23.56
CA ASP A 139 -6.35 -18.21 24.40
C ASP A 139 -6.38 -16.89 23.63
N VAL A 140 -7.09 -15.92 24.17
CA VAL A 140 -7.26 -14.59 23.58
C VAL A 140 -6.68 -13.53 24.51
N PHE A 141 -5.73 -12.76 24.02
CA PHE A 141 -5.10 -11.66 24.75
C PHE A 141 -5.51 -10.33 24.09
N ILE A 142 -6.17 -9.46 24.81
CA ILE A 142 -6.58 -8.13 24.30
C ILE A 142 -5.72 -7.06 24.94
N TYR A 143 -5.12 -6.21 24.11
CA TYR A 143 -4.25 -5.09 24.50
C TYR A 143 -4.99 -3.77 24.23
N PRO A 144 -5.81 -3.24 25.13
CA PRO A 144 -6.73 -2.13 24.85
C PRO A 144 -6.07 -0.75 24.80
N GLU A 145 -4.82 -0.60 25.24
CA GLU A 145 -4.17 0.70 25.31
C GLU A 145 -3.76 1.25 23.95
N ARG A 146 -3.98 2.54 23.73
CA ARG A 146 -3.62 3.28 22.51
C ARG A 146 -2.27 3.95 22.66
N LYS A 147 -1.40 3.81 21.66
CA LYS A 147 -0.09 4.51 21.63
C LYS A 147 -0.06 5.79 20.76
N SER A 148 -1.10 6.14 20.01
CA SER A 148 -1.01 7.25 19.05
C SER A 148 -2.26 8.15 19.02
N ALA A 149 -2.04 9.45 19.16
CA ALA A 149 -3.06 10.50 18.98
C ALA A 149 -3.25 10.96 17.52
N PHE A 150 -2.43 10.48 16.59
CA PHE A 150 -2.53 10.88 15.18
C PHE A 150 -3.57 10.04 14.44
N VAL A 151 -4.46 10.70 13.72
CA VAL A 151 -5.51 10.07 12.93
C VAL A 151 -5.26 10.38 11.45
N GLU A 152 -5.02 9.34 10.63
CA GLU A 152 -4.59 9.45 9.24
C GLU A 152 -5.56 10.25 8.38
N HIS A 153 -6.85 9.94 8.44
CA HIS A 153 -7.87 10.59 7.62
C HIS A 153 -8.19 12.04 8.02
N LEU A 154 -7.80 12.47 9.23
CA LEU A 154 -7.87 13.87 9.64
C LEU A 154 -6.61 14.68 9.26
N ASN A 155 -5.56 14.01 8.77
CA ASN A 155 -4.27 14.59 8.40
C ASN A 155 -3.84 14.15 6.99
N THR A 156 -4.77 14.19 6.04
CA THR A 156 -4.60 13.62 4.69
C THR A 156 -3.39 14.15 3.93
N ASP A 157 -3.13 15.47 3.99
CA ASP A 157 -2.01 16.06 3.24
C ASP A 157 -0.64 15.64 3.81
N ARG A 158 -0.54 15.59 5.15
CA ARG A 158 0.67 15.08 5.81
C ARG A 158 0.88 13.61 5.49
N MET A 159 -0.19 12.82 5.51
CA MET A 159 -0.12 11.41 5.17
C MET A 159 0.27 11.16 3.72
N LYS A 160 -0.31 11.94 2.76
CA LYS A 160 0.09 11.90 1.35
C LYS A 160 1.58 12.24 1.15
N ALA A 161 2.07 13.29 1.81
CA ALA A 161 3.48 13.70 1.75
C ALA A 161 4.39 12.59 2.31
N TRP A 162 4.01 11.99 3.44
CA TRP A 162 4.75 10.90 4.04
C TRP A 162 4.79 9.65 3.14
N LEU A 163 3.66 9.25 2.56
CA LEU A 163 3.61 8.11 1.61
C LEU A 163 4.57 8.32 0.43
N ARG A 164 4.66 9.53 -0.09
CA ARG A 164 5.53 9.88 -1.23
C ARG A 164 7.00 10.04 -0.83
N SER A 165 7.31 10.09 0.46
CA SER A 165 8.70 10.07 0.94
C SER A 165 9.36 8.68 0.84
N ASP A 166 8.57 7.60 0.71
CA ASP A 166 9.05 6.23 0.44
C ASP A 166 8.34 5.65 -0.80
N PRO A 167 8.73 6.08 -2.02
CA PRO A 167 8.03 5.72 -3.25
C PRO A 167 8.05 4.21 -3.54
N ALA A 168 9.07 3.50 -3.07
CA ALA A 168 9.15 2.04 -3.21
C ALA A 168 8.03 1.32 -2.42
N SER A 169 7.48 1.96 -1.40
CA SER A 169 6.34 1.46 -0.63
C SER A 169 4.99 2.04 -1.09
N LEU A 170 4.96 2.94 -2.09
CA LEU A 170 3.74 3.62 -2.51
C LEU A 170 2.79 2.66 -3.24
N PRO A 171 1.54 2.46 -2.75
CA PRO A 171 0.53 1.67 -3.47
C PRO A 171 0.19 2.28 -4.82
N PHE A 172 -0.15 1.45 -5.81
CA PHE A 172 -0.49 1.94 -7.15
C PHE A 172 -1.70 2.87 -7.14
N LEU A 173 -2.65 2.68 -6.24
CA LEU A 173 -3.80 3.57 -6.11
C LEU A 173 -3.38 5.04 -5.86
N GLU A 174 -2.34 5.26 -5.03
CA GLU A 174 -1.80 6.61 -4.79
C GLU A 174 -1.09 7.17 -6.03
N VAL A 175 -0.39 6.30 -6.78
CA VAL A 175 0.24 6.67 -8.07
C VAL A 175 -0.82 7.01 -9.11
N TRP A 176 -1.91 6.24 -9.17
CA TRP A 176 -3.04 6.49 -10.05
C TRP A 176 -3.72 7.84 -9.74
N ASP A 177 -3.90 8.17 -8.46
CA ASP A 177 -4.39 9.49 -8.05
C ASP A 177 -3.45 10.61 -8.51
N ASP A 178 -2.13 10.41 -8.40
CA ASP A 178 -1.13 11.40 -8.86
C ASP A 178 -1.15 11.56 -10.39
N LEU A 179 -1.25 10.45 -11.13
CA LEU A 179 -1.38 10.47 -12.60
C LEU A 179 -2.70 11.16 -13.02
N SER A 180 -3.79 10.88 -12.33
CA SER A 180 -5.08 11.52 -12.60
C SER A 180 -4.98 13.03 -12.40
N ASN A 181 -4.45 13.49 -11.27
CA ASN A 181 -4.27 14.92 -10.99
C ASN A 181 -3.27 15.59 -11.96
N LEU A 182 -2.27 14.86 -12.46
CA LEU A 182 -1.33 15.34 -13.48
C LEU A 182 -2.06 15.53 -14.79
N LEU A 183 -2.78 14.51 -15.26
CA LEU A 183 -3.46 14.51 -16.56
C LEU A 183 -4.69 15.43 -16.61
N GLU A 184 -5.25 15.84 -15.47
CA GLU A 184 -6.23 16.95 -15.42
C GLU A 184 -5.63 18.32 -15.79
N LYS A 185 -4.32 18.49 -15.55
CA LYS A 185 -3.63 19.79 -15.72
C LYS A 185 -2.73 19.83 -16.96
N LYS A 186 -2.24 18.69 -17.41
CA LYS A 186 -1.27 18.57 -18.51
C LYS A 186 -1.65 17.40 -19.41
N HIS A 187 -1.97 17.68 -20.65
CA HIS A 187 -2.31 16.67 -21.65
C HIS A 187 -1.22 16.46 -22.69
N GLU A 188 -0.34 17.46 -22.91
CA GLU A 188 0.69 17.41 -23.94
C GLU A 188 2.03 17.01 -23.37
N PHE A 189 2.70 16.06 -24.02
CA PHE A 189 3.99 15.52 -23.66
C PHE A 189 4.87 15.37 -24.90
N THR A 190 6.17 15.17 -24.67
CA THR A 190 7.14 14.87 -25.72
C THR A 190 7.97 13.64 -25.34
N THR A 191 8.25 12.78 -26.32
CA THR A 191 9.15 11.62 -26.12
C THR A 191 10.57 12.10 -25.88
N ILE A 192 11.28 11.47 -24.94
CA ILE A 192 12.65 11.90 -24.54
C ILE A 192 13.65 11.70 -25.68
N ALA A 193 13.56 10.56 -26.40
CA ALA A 193 14.56 10.22 -27.42
C ALA A 193 14.40 10.99 -28.73
N MET A 194 13.17 11.23 -29.19
CA MET A 194 12.92 11.79 -30.52
C MET A 194 12.20 13.14 -30.49
N ASN A 195 11.92 13.68 -29.31
CA ASN A 195 11.21 14.94 -29.09
C ASN A 195 9.85 15.01 -29.83
N LYS A 196 9.18 13.84 -30.01
CA LYS A 196 7.90 13.74 -30.70
C LYS A 196 6.78 14.08 -29.76
N SER A 197 5.94 15.05 -30.15
CA SER A 197 4.76 15.46 -29.36
C SER A 197 3.65 14.42 -29.41
N PHE A 198 2.94 14.23 -28.30
CA PHE A 198 1.77 13.38 -28.17
C PHE A 198 0.86 13.91 -27.05
N THR A 199 -0.40 13.49 -27.06
CA THR A 199 -1.36 13.82 -26.01
C THR A 199 -1.74 12.60 -25.20
N VAL A 200 -2.06 12.80 -23.93
CA VAL A 200 -2.52 11.75 -23.02
C VAL A 200 -3.75 12.22 -22.27
N GLN A 201 -4.72 11.34 -22.14
CA GLN A 201 -5.93 11.58 -21.35
C GLN A 201 -6.35 10.34 -20.55
N MET A 202 -7.13 10.58 -19.50
CA MET A 202 -7.73 9.50 -18.70
C MET A 202 -8.92 8.91 -19.43
N ILE A 203 -9.09 7.57 -19.39
CA ILE A 203 -10.30 6.88 -19.82
C ILE A 203 -10.91 6.11 -18.65
N GLN A 204 -12.26 6.13 -18.61
CA GLN A 204 -13.02 5.53 -17.51
C GLN A 204 -13.43 4.08 -17.82
N GLU A 205 -13.85 3.82 -19.05
CA GLU A 205 -14.31 2.50 -19.49
C GLU A 205 -13.68 2.14 -20.86
N PRO A 206 -12.77 1.16 -20.87
CA PRO A 206 -12.12 0.53 -19.72
C PRO A 206 -11.18 1.50 -18.99
N LYS A 207 -11.09 1.38 -17.67
CA LYS A 207 -10.22 2.23 -16.84
C LYS A 207 -8.77 2.18 -17.32
N GLY A 208 -8.18 3.34 -17.60
CA GLY A 208 -6.82 3.41 -18.14
C GLY A 208 -6.44 4.81 -18.61
N ILE A 209 -5.46 4.88 -19.50
CA ILE A 209 -5.07 6.09 -20.20
C ILE A 209 -5.08 5.86 -21.71
N GLU A 210 -5.39 6.92 -22.45
CA GLU A 210 -5.33 6.97 -23.90
C GLU A 210 -4.18 7.87 -24.32
N ILE A 211 -3.35 7.38 -25.24
CA ILE A 211 -2.22 8.12 -25.82
C ILE A 211 -2.53 8.35 -27.31
N ILE A 212 -2.51 9.59 -27.74
CA ILE A 212 -2.78 9.98 -29.12
C ILE A 212 -1.50 10.57 -29.72
N VAL A 213 -1.02 9.98 -30.78
CA VAL A 213 0.19 10.39 -31.48
C VAL A 213 0.04 10.30 -33.00
N SER A 214 0.17 11.41 -33.72
CA SER A 214 0.06 11.47 -35.19
C SER A 214 -1.18 10.77 -35.76
N GLY A 215 -2.33 10.89 -35.08
CA GLY A 215 -3.62 10.29 -35.48
C GLY A 215 -3.76 8.80 -35.12
N GLN A 216 -2.77 8.21 -34.46
CA GLN A 216 -2.89 6.86 -33.89
C GLN A 216 -3.20 6.94 -32.39
N THR A 217 -4.05 6.04 -31.93
CA THR A 217 -4.48 5.95 -30.53
C THR A 217 -4.01 4.65 -29.91
N TYR A 218 -3.44 4.72 -28.70
CA TYR A 218 -3.02 3.59 -27.89
C TYR A 218 -3.74 3.64 -26.55
N ASN A 219 -4.50 2.60 -26.25
CA ASN A 219 -5.19 2.47 -24.96
C ASN A 219 -4.39 1.57 -24.03
N ILE A 220 -3.99 2.10 -22.87
CA ILE A 220 -3.25 1.36 -21.86
C ILE A 220 -4.15 1.20 -20.64
N HIS A 221 -4.53 -0.05 -20.36
CA HIS A 221 -5.42 -0.39 -19.26
C HIS A 221 -4.77 -0.21 -17.89
N TYR A 222 -5.58 0.03 -16.88
CA TYR A 222 -5.17 0.19 -15.49
C TYR A 222 -4.28 -0.96 -15.00
N GLU A 223 -4.62 -2.21 -15.31
CA GLU A 223 -3.87 -3.41 -14.91
C GLU A 223 -2.48 -3.45 -15.54
N THR A 224 -2.32 -2.94 -16.76
CA THR A 224 -1.01 -2.84 -17.43
C THR A 224 -0.15 -1.79 -16.75
N LEU A 225 -0.71 -0.63 -16.39
CA LEU A 225 -0.02 0.42 -15.64
C LEU A 225 0.32 -0.04 -14.21
N LEU A 226 -0.56 -0.79 -13.56
CA LEU A 226 -0.30 -1.44 -12.27
C LEU A 226 0.89 -2.40 -12.38
N SER A 227 0.89 -3.28 -13.39
CA SER A 227 2.00 -4.23 -13.62
C SER A 227 3.32 -3.50 -13.89
N PHE A 228 3.28 -2.41 -14.64
CA PHE A 228 4.43 -1.54 -14.89
C PHE A 228 4.97 -0.93 -13.59
N TRP A 229 4.10 -0.39 -12.73
CA TRP A 229 4.48 0.16 -11.43
C TRP A 229 5.04 -0.91 -10.48
N GLN A 230 4.45 -2.10 -10.45
CA GLN A 230 4.94 -3.22 -9.63
C GLN A 230 6.36 -3.64 -10.04
N GLN A 231 6.66 -3.71 -11.33
CA GLN A 231 8.01 -4.00 -11.82
C GLN A 231 8.99 -2.88 -11.45
N LEU A 232 8.58 -1.62 -11.63
CA LEU A 232 9.42 -0.47 -11.26
C LEU A 232 9.75 -0.50 -9.77
N ARG A 233 8.80 -0.83 -8.90
CA ARG A 233 9.03 -1.03 -7.45
C ARG A 233 9.97 -2.20 -7.14
N MET A 234 9.77 -3.33 -7.81
CA MET A 234 10.52 -4.55 -7.54
C MET A 234 12.01 -4.42 -7.92
N HIS A 235 12.29 -3.77 -9.03
CA HIS A 235 13.64 -3.66 -9.59
C HIS A 235 14.30 -2.31 -9.33
N GLY A 236 13.56 -1.31 -8.84
CA GLY A 236 14.03 0.07 -8.67
C GLY A 236 14.11 0.87 -9.97
N PHE A 237 14.07 0.20 -11.11
CA PHE A 237 14.03 0.81 -12.46
C PHE A 237 13.27 -0.09 -13.45
N SER A 238 12.80 0.51 -14.54
CA SER A 238 12.12 -0.21 -15.63
C SER A 238 12.81 0.06 -16.97
N MET A 239 12.93 -0.98 -17.78
CA MET A 239 13.48 -0.94 -19.14
C MET A 239 12.45 -1.41 -20.15
N GLN A 240 12.63 -0.99 -21.40
CA GLN A 240 11.74 -1.24 -22.55
C GLN A 240 11.39 -2.73 -22.81
N ARG A 241 12.22 -3.68 -22.34
CA ARG A 241 12.06 -5.11 -22.63
C ARG A 241 11.40 -5.95 -21.54
N ILE A 242 11.00 -5.34 -20.44
CA ILE A 242 10.59 -6.08 -19.22
C ILE A 242 9.07 -6.16 -19.05
N VAL A 243 8.30 -5.27 -19.70
CA VAL A 243 6.84 -5.24 -19.54
C VAL A 243 6.16 -5.87 -20.74
N PRO A 244 5.60 -7.07 -20.63
CA PRO A 244 4.82 -7.67 -21.70
C PRO A 244 3.68 -6.73 -22.14
N GLY A 245 3.59 -6.46 -23.44
CA GLY A 245 2.52 -5.64 -24.02
C GLY A 245 2.73 -4.12 -24.00
N LEU A 246 3.94 -3.63 -23.65
CA LEU A 246 4.28 -2.21 -23.64
C LEU A 246 5.49 -1.83 -24.50
N ASP A 247 5.83 -2.59 -25.53
CA ASP A 247 7.07 -2.38 -26.30
C ASP A 247 7.17 -1.00 -26.98
N LYS A 248 6.10 -0.54 -27.60
CA LYS A 248 6.06 0.75 -28.30
C LYS A 248 5.57 1.87 -27.38
N GLU A 249 4.62 1.55 -26.55
CA GLU A 249 3.92 2.48 -25.67
C GLU A 249 4.82 2.99 -24.53
N LEU A 250 5.86 2.22 -24.16
CA LEU A 250 6.78 2.60 -23.09
C LEU A 250 7.49 3.93 -23.39
N SER A 251 7.81 4.23 -24.65
CA SER A 251 8.40 5.50 -25.05
C SER A 251 7.50 6.72 -24.75
N TYR A 252 6.20 6.51 -24.66
CA TYR A 252 5.21 7.53 -24.29
C TYR A 252 4.92 7.52 -22.79
N LEU A 253 4.96 6.35 -22.13
CA LEU A 253 4.74 6.27 -20.67
C LEU A 253 5.88 6.89 -19.87
N ILE A 254 7.12 6.73 -20.32
CA ILE A 254 8.30 7.27 -19.63
C ILE A 254 8.19 8.78 -19.36
N PRO A 255 7.93 9.66 -20.34
CA PRO A 255 7.80 11.07 -20.07
C PRO A 255 6.59 11.44 -19.18
N VAL A 256 5.51 10.67 -19.22
CA VAL A 256 4.35 10.90 -18.35
C VAL A 256 4.68 10.56 -16.90
N PHE A 257 5.26 9.40 -16.64
CA PHE A 257 5.67 9.00 -15.30
C PHE A 257 6.81 9.86 -14.75
N ALA A 258 7.70 10.37 -15.60
CA ALA A 258 8.79 11.26 -15.23
C ALA A 258 8.33 12.61 -14.62
N GLU A 259 7.08 13.01 -14.85
CA GLU A 259 6.48 14.18 -14.19
C GLU A 259 6.11 13.92 -12.72
N LEU A 260 6.07 12.66 -12.30
CA LEU A 260 5.83 12.31 -10.90
C LEU A 260 7.06 12.66 -10.07
N PRO A 261 6.91 13.30 -8.90
CA PRO A 261 8.05 13.87 -8.14
C PRO A 261 9.00 12.83 -7.55
N TYR A 262 8.67 11.55 -7.64
CA TYR A 262 9.42 10.44 -7.08
C TYR A 262 9.93 9.45 -8.14
N VAL A 263 9.85 9.81 -9.41
CA VAL A 263 10.35 9.02 -10.55
C VAL A 263 11.25 9.90 -11.40
N THR A 264 12.31 9.34 -11.98
CA THR A 264 13.22 10.05 -12.88
C THR A 264 13.55 9.19 -14.10
N PRO A 265 13.70 9.78 -15.30
CA PRO A 265 14.23 9.06 -16.44
C PRO A 265 15.72 8.74 -16.27
N VAL A 266 16.13 7.57 -16.72
CA VAL A 266 17.52 7.10 -16.70
C VAL A 266 17.91 6.47 -18.04
N HIS A 267 19.18 6.54 -18.36
CA HIS A 267 19.74 5.84 -19.52
C HIS A 267 20.40 4.54 -19.09
N ILE A 268 19.99 3.43 -19.70
CA ILE A 268 20.40 2.08 -19.34
C ILE A 268 21.02 1.39 -20.56
N ALA A 269 22.15 0.69 -20.36
CA ALA A 269 22.80 -0.10 -21.38
C ALA A 269 23.44 -1.37 -20.77
N GLU A 270 23.53 -2.45 -21.55
CA GLU A 270 24.13 -3.71 -21.11
C GLU A 270 25.66 -3.65 -20.94
N GLY A 271 26.30 -2.59 -21.42
CA GLY A 271 27.75 -2.38 -21.30
C GLY A 271 28.15 -0.92 -21.33
N TYR A 272 29.28 -0.58 -20.67
CA TYR A 272 29.75 0.80 -20.54
C TYR A 272 29.90 1.51 -21.89
N LYS A 273 30.47 0.85 -22.89
CA LYS A 273 30.62 1.43 -24.24
C LYS A 273 29.28 1.68 -24.95
N MET A 274 28.25 0.90 -24.61
CA MET A 274 26.91 1.03 -25.17
C MET A 274 26.11 2.16 -24.53
N LEU A 275 26.47 2.57 -23.31
CA LEU A 275 25.84 3.68 -22.62
C LEU A 275 25.89 4.98 -23.43
N HIS A 276 26.95 5.20 -24.17
CA HIS A 276 27.15 6.40 -25.00
C HIS A 276 26.68 6.22 -26.46
N LYS A 277 26.35 4.99 -26.90
CA LYS A 277 26.02 4.71 -28.30
C LYS A 277 24.58 4.26 -28.52
N SER A 278 24.05 3.46 -27.62
CA SER A 278 22.75 2.79 -27.78
C SER A 278 22.02 2.56 -26.46
N ALA A 279 22.16 3.50 -25.51
CA ALA A 279 21.42 3.47 -24.27
C ALA A 279 19.91 3.56 -24.51
N VAL A 280 19.15 2.78 -23.79
CA VAL A 280 17.69 2.82 -23.78
C VAL A 280 17.24 3.72 -22.62
N THR A 281 16.28 4.59 -22.86
CA THR A 281 15.68 5.39 -21.79
C THR A 281 14.73 4.50 -20.99
N GLY A 282 14.92 4.49 -19.68
CA GLY A 282 14.05 3.83 -18.72
C GLY A 282 13.60 4.78 -17.63
N LEU A 283 12.93 4.27 -16.63
CA LEU A 283 12.53 5.01 -15.43
C LEU A 283 13.18 4.41 -14.19
N GLN A 284 13.49 5.26 -13.23
CA GLN A 284 14.00 4.87 -11.92
C GLN A 284 13.14 5.51 -10.82
N ILE A 285 12.80 4.73 -9.79
CA ILE A 285 12.23 5.28 -8.55
C ILE A 285 13.35 5.98 -7.78
N LEU A 286 13.10 7.21 -7.36
CA LEU A 286 14.03 7.95 -6.52
C LEU A 286 14.05 7.32 -5.12
N PRO A 287 15.24 7.04 -4.55
CA PRO A 287 15.35 6.66 -3.14
C PRO A 287 14.75 7.75 -2.23
N ALA A 288 14.24 7.34 -1.07
CA ALA A 288 13.57 8.24 -0.12
C ALA A 288 14.38 9.50 0.23
N ALA A 289 15.71 9.41 0.29
CA ALA A 289 16.63 10.52 0.56
C ALA A 289 16.75 11.54 -0.59
N PHE A 290 16.35 11.19 -1.82
CA PHE A 290 16.49 12.00 -3.03
C PHE A 290 15.16 12.46 -3.64
N SER A 291 14.01 12.08 -3.05
CA SER A 291 12.75 12.67 -3.47
C SER A 291 12.81 14.17 -3.20
N HIS A 292 12.62 15.02 -4.21
CA HIS A 292 12.77 16.49 -4.14
C HIS A 292 11.92 17.19 -3.05
N LYS A 293 11.09 16.45 -2.32
CA LYS A 293 10.31 16.92 -1.17
C LYS A 293 10.79 16.33 0.17
N ALA A 294 11.79 15.47 0.20
CA ALA A 294 12.41 14.98 1.43
C ALA A 294 13.34 16.02 2.10
N SER A 295 13.58 17.17 1.50
CA SER A 295 14.33 18.27 2.12
C SER A 295 13.57 19.01 3.21
N MET A 296 12.30 18.75 3.43
CA MET A 296 11.66 18.94 4.72
C MET A 296 11.63 17.59 5.41
N GLN A 297 12.58 17.33 6.30
CA GLN A 297 12.42 16.41 7.42
C GLN A 297 11.21 16.90 8.25
N LEU A 298 10.03 16.65 7.73
CA LEU A 298 8.86 16.57 8.53
C LEU A 298 9.05 15.27 9.33
N SER A 299 9.68 15.39 10.51
CA SER A 299 9.40 14.45 11.57
C SER A 299 7.89 14.52 11.74
N LEU A 300 7.17 13.65 11.04
CA LEU A 300 5.73 13.49 11.18
C LEU A 300 5.39 13.11 12.62
N PHE A 301 6.42 12.79 13.41
CA PHE A 301 6.34 12.30 14.76
C PHE A 301 7.38 13.02 15.61
N PRO A 302 6.99 13.79 16.64
CA PRO A 302 7.93 14.09 17.71
C PRO A 302 8.43 12.75 18.26
N VAL A 303 9.75 12.59 18.33
CA VAL A 303 10.39 11.54 19.12
C VAL A 303 10.12 11.97 20.56
N GLU A 304 9.16 11.35 21.23
CA GLU A 304 9.08 11.29 22.69
C GLU A 304 9.66 9.95 23.14
#